data_07171548d8b80c3d78f0be4157366bf5
#
_entry.id   07171548d8b80c3d78f0be4157366bf5
#
_cell.length_a   1.000
_cell.length_b   1.000
_cell.length_c   1.000
_cell.angle_alpha   90.00
_cell.angle_beta   90.00
_cell.angle_gamma   90.00
#
_symmetry.space_group_name_H-M   'P 1'
#
loop_
_entity.id
_entity.type
_entity.pdbx_description
1 polymer ?
#
loop_
_entity_poly.entity_id
_entity_poly.type
_entity_poly.pdbx_seq_one_letter_code
_entity_poly.pdbx_strand_id
1 'polypeptide(L)'
;SGGADSSLALHITNDYLKEIHASGKLLALHINHMAQNDSNIWEKHCEDMCTAAGIEFEAYQKQVDAKGEGFEAAARKVRQEIFASFGANTVIVLGHHLDDQVETVLFRMLRGTGMKGLSGMNQMSTFGDKIVLRPLFTLAKSDILERLDDRGIEFITDSSNEDNAYSRNYIRNLIIPKILERWPAGSKNIARMAQLARQQSDLLTHLLEDNLKAVSDESGLSIEGLKQYNAFHRSELIRMWLDRNGYASPNESQMREIEKSFFQSRQEANPVIKFQREDGQKKGVILTKVNNYILPEELDE
;
A
#
# COMPACT_ATOMS: atom_id res chain seq x y z
N SER A 1 17.82 -1.92 0.75
CA SER A 1 18.15 -1.03 -0.39
C SER A 1 19.42 -0.22 -0.15
N GLY A 2 19.93 -0.13 1.08
CA GLY A 2 21.13 0.66 1.41
C GLY A 2 20.94 2.18 1.36
N GLY A 3 19.78 2.67 0.99
CA GLY A 3 19.45 4.10 1.00
C GLY A 3 19.20 4.63 2.41
N ALA A 4 19.25 5.96 2.59
CA ALA A 4 19.11 6.62 3.88
C ALA A 4 17.96 6.10 4.75
N ASP A 5 16.76 5.96 4.18
CA ASP A 5 15.55 5.59 4.91
C ASP A 5 15.61 4.16 5.43
N SER A 6 16.05 3.22 4.59
CA SER A 6 16.20 1.81 4.97
C SER A 6 17.32 1.61 6.00
N SER A 7 18.43 2.36 5.86
CA SER A 7 19.55 2.29 6.81
C SER A 7 19.14 2.80 8.18
N LEU A 8 18.46 3.95 8.27
CA LEU A 8 17.99 4.46 9.56
C LEU A 8 16.93 3.52 10.19
N ALA A 9 15.97 3.02 9.38
CA ALA A 9 14.95 2.08 9.87
C ALA A 9 15.58 0.81 10.44
N LEU A 10 16.61 0.28 9.78
CA LEU A 10 17.36 -0.90 10.24
C LEU A 10 18.04 -0.63 11.58
N HIS A 11 18.79 0.46 11.69
CA HIS A 11 19.51 0.81 12.91
C HIS A 11 18.59 1.06 14.11
N ILE A 12 17.50 1.83 13.93
CA ILE A 12 16.52 2.07 14.99
C ILE A 12 15.86 0.74 15.43
N THR A 13 15.54 -0.15 14.48
CA THR A 13 14.95 -1.45 14.80
C THR A 13 15.94 -2.32 15.59
N ASN A 14 17.21 -2.34 15.17
CA ASN A 14 18.26 -3.07 15.87
C ASN A 14 18.49 -2.56 17.30
N ASP A 15 18.53 -1.24 17.47
CA ASP A 15 18.69 -0.62 18.81
C ASP A 15 17.53 -1.00 19.73
N TYR A 16 16.28 -0.91 19.22
CA TYR A 16 15.10 -1.33 19.98
C TYR A 16 15.15 -2.82 20.37
N LEU A 17 15.53 -3.69 19.43
CA LEU A 17 15.63 -5.14 19.72
C LEU A 17 16.77 -5.45 20.69
N LYS A 18 17.87 -4.70 20.69
CA LYS A 18 18.93 -4.80 21.70
C LYS A 18 18.43 -4.40 23.09
N GLU A 19 17.66 -3.31 23.18
CA GLU A 19 17.08 -2.81 24.43
C GLU A 19 16.15 -3.84 25.08
N ILE A 20 15.35 -4.55 24.29
CA ILE A 20 14.44 -5.60 24.77
C ILE A 20 15.06 -7.01 24.78
N HIS A 21 16.39 -7.13 24.64
CA HIS A 21 17.14 -8.40 24.63
C HIS A 21 16.66 -9.42 23.56
N ALA A 22 16.27 -8.93 22.37
CA ALA A 22 15.77 -9.72 21.26
C ALA A 22 16.59 -9.58 19.95
N SER A 23 17.88 -9.25 20.05
CA SER A 23 18.76 -8.91 18.91
C SER A 23 18.82 -9.99 17.81
N GLY A 24 18.80 -11.28 18.15
CA GLY A 24 18.86 -12.38 17.19
C GLY A 24 17.58 -12.61 16.36
N LYS A 25 16.60 -11.69 16.44
CA LYS A 25 15.34 -11.79 15.69
C LYS A 25 15.26 -10.82 14.50
N LEU A 26 16.34 -10.11 14.19
CA LEU A 26 16.39 -9.15 13.08
C LEU A 26 17.12 -9.75 11.89
N LEU A 27 16.44 -9.83 10.77
CA LEU A 27 16.99 -10.16 9.45
C LEU A 27 16.89 -8.93 8.55
N ALA A 28 18.00 -8.48 8.00
CA ALA A 28 18.06 -7.46 6.98
C ALA A 28 17.91 -8.09 5.60
N LEU A 29 16.90 -7.66 4.85
CA LEU A 29 16.61 -8.17 3.52
C LEU A 29 16.96 -7.16 2.43
N HIS A 30 17.85 -7.55 1.51
CA HIS A 30 18.15 -6.78 0.29
C HIS A 30 17.56 -7.47 -0.93
N ILE A 31 16.83 -6.71 -1.76
CA ILE A 31 16.30 -7.21 -3.03
C ILE A 31 17.02 -6.50 -4.16
N ASN A 32 17.91 -7.22 -4.81
CA ASN A 32 18.66 -6.76 -5.96
C ASN A 32 17.88 -7.07 -7.24
N HIS A 33 17.34 -6.04 -7.86
CA HIS A 33 16.56 -6.16 -9.09
C HIS A 33 17.42 -6.29 -10.36
N MET A 34 18.75 -6.26 -10.22
CA MET A 34 19.73 -6.34 -11.33
C MET A 34 19.47 -5.29 -12.43
N ALA A 35 18.89 -4.15 -12.07
CA ALA A 35 18.46 -3.12 -13.01
C ALA A 35 19.56 -2.12 -13.38
N GLN A 36 20.63 -2.02 -12.57
CA GLN A 36 21.72 -1.08 -12.73
C GLN A 36 23.08 -1.77 -12.58
N ASN A 37 24.11 -1.24 -13.23
CA ASN A 37 25.47 -1.79 -13.16
C ASN A 37 26.03 -1.81 -11.72
N ASP A 38 25.61 -0.87 -10.88
CA ASP A 38 26.09 -0.72 -9.50
C ASP A 38 25.31 -1.57 -8.48
N SER A 39 24.31 -2.33 -8.91
CA SER A 39 23.44 -3.14 -8.03
C SER A 39 24.22 -4.07 -7.11
N ASN A 40 25.33 -4.66 -7.58
CA ASN A 40 26.17 -5.55 -6.78
C ASN A 40 27.03 -4.76 -5.77
N ILE A 41 27.44 -3.52 -6.08
CA ILE A 41 28.17 -2.65 -5.16
C ILE A 41 27.24 -2.27 -3.99
N TRP A 42 25.97 -2.00 -4.29
CA TRP A 42 24.95 -1.69 -3.27
C TRP A 42 24.64 -2.88 -2.37
N GLU A 43 24.55 -4.09 -2.96
CA GLU A 43 24.38 -5.33 -2.20
C GLU A 43 25.54 -5.52 -1.21
N LYS A 44 26.78 -5.36 -1.69
CA LYS A 44 27.98 -5.47 -0.85
C LYS A 44 28.02 -4.42 0.28
N HIS A 45 27.68 -3.17 0.00
CA HIS A 45 27.57 -2.13 1.01
C HIS A 45 26.54 -2.49 2.10
N CYS A 46 25.36 -3.03 1.71
CA CYS A 46 24.34 -3.48 2.67
C CYS A 46 24.85 -4.64 3.54
N GLU A 47 25.56 -5.59 2.96
CA GLU A 47 26.16 -6.72 3.67
C GLU A 47 27.19 -6.24 4.70
N ASP A 48 28.10 -5.34 4.29
CA ASP A 48 29.16 -4.81 5.16
C ASP A 48 28.55 -4.00 6.33
N MET A 49 27.54 -3.17 6.06
CA MET A 49 26.80 -2.43 7.08
C MET A 49 26.12 -3.37 8.09
N CYS A 50 25.47 -4.43 7.62
CA CYS A 50 24.79 -5.41 8.48
C CYS A 50 25.83 -6.19 9.32
N THR A 51 26.95 -6.60 8.72
CA THR A 51 28.04 -7.29 9.40
C THR A 51 28.61 -6.41 10.53
N ALA A 52 28.89 -5.14 10.26
CA ALA A 52 29.38 -4.19 11.25
C ALA A 52 28.39 -3.96 12.41
N ALA A 53 27.09 -4.01 12.14
CA ALA A 53 26.03 -3.86 13.13
C ALA A 53 25.67 -5.17 13.88
N GLY A 54 26.21 -6.32 13.45
CA GLY A 54 25.88 -7.65 13.98
C GLY A 54 24.47 -8.11 13.64
N ILE A 55 23.99 -7.77 12.43
CA ILE A 55 22.65 -8.08 11.93
C ILE A 55 22.76 -9.16 10.85
N GLU A 56 21.90 -10.17 10.91
CA GLU A 56 21.79 -11.19 9.86
C GLU A 56 21.32 -10.56 8.54
N PHE A 57 21.93 -10.95 7.42
CA PHE A 57 21.69 -10.37 6.10
C PHE A 57 21.37 -11.43 5.07
N GLU A 58 20.33 -11.21 4.28
CA GLU A 58 19.99 -12.00 3.10
C GLU A 58 19.79 -11.10 1.87
N ALA A 59 20.36 -11.51 0.74
CA ALA A 59 20.17 -10.87 -0.56
C ALA A 59 19.39 -11.78 -1.51
N TYR A 60 18.36 -11.22 -2.14
CA TYR A 60 17.57 -11.88 -3.19
C TYR A 60 17.85 -11.20 -4.53
N GLN A 61 18.45 -11.93 -5.45
CA GLN A 61 18.68 -11.46 -6.82
C GLN A 61 17.51 -11.91 -7.69
N LYS A 62 16.69 -10.98 -8.16
CA LYS A 62 15.53 -11.24 -9.00
C LYS A 62 15.46 -10.24 -10.14
N GLN A 63 15.60 -10.72 -11.37
CA GLN A 63 15.39 -9.89 -12.56
C GLN A 63 13.92 -9.48 -12.65
N VAL A 64 13.67 -8.18 -12.86
CA VAL A 64 12.33 -7.64 -13.03
C VAL A 64 11.95 -7.64 -14.50
N ASP A 65 10.90 -8.36 -14.88
CA ASP A 65 10.30 -8.27 -16.20
C ASP A 65 9.26 -7.15 -16.22
N ALA A 66 9.63 -6.01 -16.82
CA ALA A 66 8.80 -4.80 -16.85
C ALA A 66 7.73 -4.81 -17.98
N LYS A 67 7.48 -5.94 -18.64
CA LYS A 67 6.53 -6.02 -19.77
C LYS A 67 5.11 -5.70 -19.29
N GLY A 68 4.59 -4.56 -19.76
CA GLY A 68 3.18 -4.17 -19.62
C GLY A 68 2.83 -3.28 -18.43
N GLU A 69 3.47 -3.42 -17.27
CA GLU A 69 3.04 -2.73 -16.03
C GLU A 69 4.01 -1.64 -15.52
N GLY A 70 5.17 -1.52 -16.16
CA GLY A 70 6.25 -0.63 -15.72
C GLY A 70 7.12 -1.24 -14.61
N PHE A 71 8.38 -0.78 -14.54
CA PHE A 71 9.40 -1.34 -13.66
C PHE A 71 9.02 -1.27 -12.16
N GLU A 72 8.43 -0.15 -11.71
CA GLU A 72 8.06 0.03 -10.28
C GLU A 72 7.01 -0.99 -9.83
N ALA A 73 5.99 -1.25 -10.66
CA ALA A 73 4.94 -2.21 -10.34
C ALA A 73 5.49 -3.63 -10.31
N ALA A 74 6.31 -4.01 -11.30
CA ALA A 74 6.93 -5.33 -11.36
C ALA A 74 7.92 -5.57 -10.19
N ALA A 75 8.74 -4.57 -9.83
CA ALA A 75 9.62 -4.63 -8.67
C ALA A 75 8.85 -4.77 -7.36
N ARG A 76 7.68 -4.11 -7.26
CA ARG A 76 6.79 -4.25 -6.11
C ARG A 76 6.21 -5.67 -6.01
N LYS A 77 5.81 -6.29 -7.12
CA LYS A 77 5.30 -7.68 -7.15
C LYS A 77 6.37 -8.66 -6.66
N VAL A 78 7.59 -8.57 -7.18
CA VAL A 78 8.74 -9.38 -6.72
C VAL A 78 8.96 -9.24 -5.21
N ARG A 79 8.91 -7.99 -4.69
CA ARG A 79 9.05 -7.74 -3.24
C ARG A 79 7.93 -8.42 -2.44
N GLN A 80 6.70 -8.37 -2.93
CA GLN A 80 5.55 -9.00 -2.27
C GLN A 80 5.66 -10.52 -2.26
N GLU A 81 6.13 -11.14 -3.35
CA GLU A 81 6.40 -12.59 -3.41
C GLU A 81 7.43 -13.02 -2.35
N ILE A 82 8.53 -12.27 -2.23
CA ILE A 82 9.55 -12.53 -1.21
C ILE A 82 8.96 -12.36 0.19
N PHE A 83 8.19 -11.29 0.45
CA PHE A 83 7.56 -11.11 1.75
C PHE A 83 6.55 -12.21 2.07
N ALA A 84 5.85 -12.74 1.09
CA ALA A 84 4.90 -13.83 1.27
C ALA A 84 5.59 -15.13 1.67
N SER A 85 6.85 -15.36 1.27
CA SER A 85 7.60 -16.60 1.58
C SER A 85 8.01 -16.72 3.05
N PHE A 86 8.02 -15.61 3.81
CA PHE A 86 8.33 -15.66 5.24
C PHE A 86 7.14 -16.19 6.05
N GLY A 87 7.43 -16.81 7.20
CA GLY A 87 6.44 -17.43 8.07
C GLY A 87 5.42 -16.44 8.67
N ALA A 88 4.31 -16.97 9.17
CA ALA A 88 3.37 -16.23 9.99
C ALA A 88 4.10 -15.61 11.20
N ASN A 89 3.56 -14.52 11.75
CA ASN A 89 4.17 -13.74 12.85
C ASN A 89 5.45 -12.97 12.47
N THR A 90 5.77 -12.85 11.18
CA THR A 90 6.84 -11.97 10.71
C THR A 90 6.39 -10.51 10.78
N VAL A 91 7.25 -9.63 11.29
CA VAL A 91 7.09 -8.19 11.21
C VAL A 91 7.98 -7.65 10.10
N ILE A 92 7.38 -7.09 9.06
CA ILE A 92 8.09 -6.47 7.94
C ILE A 92 8.31 -5.01 8.28
N VAL A 93 9.57 -4.59 8.43
CA VAL A 93 9.93 -3.19 8.69
C VAL A 93 10.29 -2.49 7.39
N LEU A 94 9.64 -1.35 7.11
CA LEU A 94 9.87 -0.55 5.91
C LEU A 94 10.28 0.89 6.29
N GLY A 95 11.25 1.44 5.57
CA GLY A 95 11.78 2.79 5.78
C GLY A 95 10.89 3.92 5.23
N HIS A 96 9.57 3.72 5.03
CA HIS A 96 8.69 4.79 4.58
C HIS A 96 8.57 5.90 5.63
N HIS A 97 8.56 7.14 5.15
CA HIS A 97 8.58 8.33 5.99
C HIS A 97 7.49 9.36 5.60
N LEU A 98 7.48 10.54 6.23
CA LEU A 98 6.46 11.56 6.03
C LEU A 98 6.34 12.00 4.56
N ASP A 99 7.47 12.19 3.86
CA ASP A 99 7.44 12.67 2.48
C ASP A 99 6.88 11.59 1.53
N ASP A 100 7.14 10.30 1.78
CA ASP A 100 6.50 9.21 1.03
C ASP A 100 4.98 9.19 1.22
N GLN A 101 4.50 9.56 2.41
CA GLN A 101 3.07 9.70 2.67
C GLN A 101 2.49 10.85 1.83
N VAL A 102 3.16 12.00 1.81
CA VAL A 102 2.76 13.17 1.03
C VAL A 102 2.71 12.83 -0.46
N GLU A 103 3.74 12.20 -0.99
CA GLU A 103 3.77 11.71 -2.37
C GLU A 103 2.61 10.79 -2.69
N THR A 104 2.37 9.81 -1.81
CA THR A 104 1.30 8.83 -1.98
C THR A 104 -0.07 9.50 -1.99
N VAL A 105 -0.32 10.45 -1.10
CA VAL A 105 -1.59 11.18 -1.02
C VAL A 105 -1.80 12.04 -2.26
N LEU A 106 -0.80 12.83 -2.66
CA LEU A 106 -0.87 13.64 -3.87
C LEU A 106 -1.06 12.78 -5.12
N PHE A 107 -0.29 11.72 -5.28
CA PHE A 107 -0.41 10.81 -6.41
C PHE A 107 -1.81 10.19 -6.52
N ARG A 108 -2.37 9.72 -5.40
CA ARG A 108 -3.72 9.14 -5.37
C ARG A 108 -4.79 10.20 -5.63
N MET A 109 -4.65 11.40 -5.08
CA MET A 109 -5.56 12.53 -5.29
C MET A 109 -5.62 12.91 -6.79
N LEU A 110 -4.47 13.02 -7.45
CA LEU A 110 -4.38 13.35 -8.87
C LEU A 110 -4.96 12.24 -9.79
N ARG A 111 -5.04 11.01 -9.30
CA ARG A 111 -5.69 9.87 -10.01
C ARG A 111 -7.18 9.72 -9.67
N GLY A 112 -7.76 10.61 -8.87
CA GLY A 112 -9.19 10.56 -8.55
C GLY A 112 -9.54 9.42 -7.61
N THR A 113 -9.12 9.49 -6.36
CA THR A 113 -9.41 8.46 -5.34
C THR A 113 -10.48 8.91 -4.36
N GLY A 114 -11.21 7.96 -3.75
CA GLY A 114 -12.12 8.21 -2.63
C GLY A 114 -11.38 8.39 -1.28
N MET A 115 -12.15 8.62 -0.20
CA MET A 115 -11.62 8.89 1.15
C MET A 115 -10.66 7.80 1.64
N LYS A 116 -10.98 6.52 1.41
CA LYS A 116 -10.10 5.39 1.76
C LYS A 116 -8.74 5.48 1.05
N GLY A 117 -8.70 5.91 -0.20
CA GLY A 117 -7.45 6.11 -0.94
C GLY A 117 -6.68 7.34 -0.47
N LEU A 118 -7.37 8.45 -0.14
CA LEU A 118 -6.75 9.66 0.40
C LEU A 118 -6.11 9.45 1.77
N SER A 119 -6.50 8.43 2.52
CA SER A 119 -5.85 8.06 3.79
C SER A 119 -4.37 7.64 3.62
N GLY A 120 -3.91 7.44 2.38
CA GLY A 120 -2.52 7.11 2.08
C GLY A 120 -2.07 5.77 2.66
N MET A 121 -0.86 5.74 3.20
CA MET A 121 -0.28 4.61 3.92
C MET A 121 -0.62 4.68 5.42
N ASN A 122 -0.40 3.59 6.15
CA ASN A 122 -0.46 3.50 7.61
C ASN A 122 0.93 3.32 8.19
N GLN A 123 1.14 3.83 9.41
CA GLN A 123 2.33 3.49 10.19
C GLN A 123 2.42 1.98 10.45
N MET A 124 1.28 1.37 10.75
CA MET A 124 1.14 -0.09 10.87
C MET A 124 0.03 -0.58 9.96
N SER A 125 0.26 -1.68 9.26
CA SER A 125 -0.71 -2.33 8.36
C SER A 125 -0.44 -3.83 8.31
N THR A 126 -1.27 -4.58 7.61
CA THR A 126 -1.06 -6.01 7.39
C THR A 126 -0.69 -6.31 5.93
N PHE A 127 0.03 -7.40 5.74
CA PHE A 127 0.30 -8.03 4.46
C PHE A 127 0.10 -9.54 4.63
N GLY A 128 -1.05 -10.05 4.19
CA GLY A 128 -1.50 -11.39 4.54
C GLY A 128 -1.61 -11.55 6.06
N ASP A 129 -0.92 -12.54 6.59
CA ASP A 129 -0.80 -12.84 8.02
C ASP A 129 0.33 -12.08 8.76
N LYS A 130 1.02 -11.18 8.07
CA LYS A 130 2.18 -10.45 8.56
C LYS A 130 1.84 -9.00 8.92
N ILE A 131 2.57 -8.44 9.89
CA ILE A 131 2.48 -7.03 10.24
C ILE A 131 3.53 -6.24 9.44
N VAL A 132 3.13 -5.12 8.87
CA VAL A 132 4.03 -4.16 8.22
C VAL A 132 4.14 -2.93 9.10
N LEU A 133 5.35 -2.62 9.56
CA LEU A 133 5.67 -1.47 10.42
C LEU A 133 6.53 -0.45 9.68
N ARG A 134 6.25 0.85 9.88
CA ARG A 134 7.00 1.98 9.31
C ARG A 134 7.47 2.90 10.43
N PRO A 135 8.63 2.63 11.04
CA PRO A 135 9.09 3.37 12.22
C PRO A 135 9.38 4.85 11.93
N LEU A 136 9.72 5.18 10.68
CA LEU A 136 10.07 6.55 10.27
C LEU A 136 8.86 7.37 9.79
N PHE A 137 7.64 6.86 9.88
CA PHE A 137 6.45 7.38 9.20
C PHE A 137 6.11 8.84 9.52
N THR A 138 6.51 9.33 10.69
CA THR A 138 6.27 10.70 11.14
C THR A 138 7.46 11.65 10.93
N LEU A 139 8.62 11.13 10.52
CA LEU A 139 9.83 11.90 10.30
C LEU A 139 9.88 12.47 8.88
N ALA A 140 10.34 13.69 8.73
CA ALA A 140 10.68 14.26 7.44
C ALA A 140 12.02 13.69 6.93
N LYS A 141 12.27 13.76 5.63
CA LYS A 141 13.54 13.32 5.04
C LYS A 141 14.74 14.05 5.63
N SER A 142 14.61 15.34 5.91
CA SER A 142 15.64 16.14 6.60
C SER A 142 16.02 15.57 7.95
N ASP A 143 15.01 15.18 8.76
CA ASP A 143 15.24 14.64 10.10
C ASP A 143 15.94 13.27 10.03
N ILE A 144 15.66 12.49 8.98
CA ILE A 144 16.32 11.20 8.71
C ILE A 144 17.79 11.41 8.40
N LEU A 145 18.11 12.36 7.51
CA LEU A 145 19.49 12.66 7.13
C LEU A 145 20.31 13.19 8.32
N GLU A 146 19.75 14.09 9.12
CA GLU A 146 20.36 14.61 10.34
C GLU A 146 20.70 13.46 11.32
N ARG A 147 19.75 12.54 11.55
CA ARG A 147 19.96 11.39 12.46
C ARG A 147 21.00 10.39 11.95
N LEU A 148 21.15 10.24 10.64
CA LEU A 148 22.20 9.40 10.04
C LEU A 148 23.57 10.03 10.22
N ASP A 149 23.67 11.35 10.00
CA ASP A 149 24.90 12.11 10.19
C ASP A 149 25.36 12.08 11.66
N ASP A 150 24.46 12.37 12.60
CA ASP A 150 24.70 12.30 14.06
C ASP A 150 25.22 10.92 14.52
N ARG A 151 24.83 9.86 13.81
CA ARG A 151 25.23 8.48 14.14
C ARG A 151 26.41 7.98 13.32
N GLY A 152 26.91 8.75 12.37
CA GLY A 152 27.95 8.34 11.45
C GLY A 152 27.56 7.15 10.57
N ILE A 153 26.27 7.02 10.21
CA ILE A 153 25.77 5.93 9.39
C ILE A 153 25.85 6.30 7.92
N GLU A 154 26.67 5.60 7.17
CA GLU A 154 26.80 5.75 5.73
C GLU A 154 25.60 5.13 4.99
N PHE A 155 25.23 5.73 3.85
CA PHE A 155 24.13 5.25 3.00
C PHE A 155 24.40 5.52 1.52
N ILE A 156 23.71 4.80 0.66
CA ILE A 156 23.79 4.93 -0.80
C ILE A 156 22.79 5.97 -1.29
N THR A 157 23.23 6.78 -2.24
CA THR A 157 22.32 7.66 -3.00
C THR A 157 22.13 7.08 -4.39
N ASP A 158 20.88 6.72 -4.71
CA ASP A 158 20.49 6.16 -6.01
C ASP A 158 20.14 7.29 -6.98
N SER A 159 20.89 7.42 -8.07
CA SER A 159 20.69 8.45 -9.10
C SER A 159 19.36 8.31 -9.86
N SER A 160 18.73 7.12 -9.87
CA SER A 160 17.43 6.93 -10.50
C SER A 160 16.29 7.72 -9.84
N ASN A 161 16.50 8.19 -8.59
CA ASN A 161 15.54 9.06 -7.91
C ASN A 161 15.41 10.46 -8.57
N GLU A 162 16.32 10.84 -9.44
CA GLU A 162 16.31 12.12 -10.16
C GLU A 162 15.49 12.06 -11.48
N ASP A 163 15.15 10.85 -11.95
CA ASP A 163 14.41 10.68 -13.20
C ASP A 163 12.92 11.06 -13.04
N ASN A 164 12.59 12.24 -13.54
CA ASN A 164 11.23 12.79 -13.50
C ASN A 164 10.26 12.20 -14.52
N ALA A 165 10.66 11.23 -15.34
CA ALA A 165 9.75 10.45 -16.18
C ALA A 165 8.77 9.63 -15.32
N TYR A 166 9.18 9.24 -14.12
CA TYR A 166 8.31 8.56 -13.17
C TYR A 166 7.43 9.55 -12.41
N SER A 167 6.12 9.30 -12.40
CA SER A 167 5.13 10.20 -11.77
C SER A 167 5.41 10.51 -10.30
N ARG A 168 5.95 9.57 -9.53
CA ARG A 168 6.30 9.80 -8.12
C ARG A 168 7.51 10.71 -7.99
N ASN A 169 8.56 10.48 -8.79
CA ASN A 169 9.72 11.36 -8.82
C ASN A 169 9.34 12.77 -9.26
N TYR A 170 8.43 12.89 -10.24
CA TYR A 170 7.90 14.19 -10.67
C TYR A 170 7.21 14.95 -9.52
N ILE A 171 6.37 14.25 -8.76
CA ILE A 171 5.71 14.84 -7.57
C ILE A 171 6.76 15.24 -6.53
N ARG A 172 7.69 14.36 -6.20
CA ARG A 172 8.77 14.57 -5.23
C ARG A 172 9.65 15.76 -5.59
N ASN A 173 10.16 15.78 -6.81
CA ASN A 173 11.22 16.68 -7.21
C ASN A 173 10.71 18.05 -7.70
N LEU A 174 9.48 18.11 -8.23
CA LEU A 174 8.96 19.32 -8.87
C LEU A 174 7.71 19.89 -8.18
N ILE A 175 6.76 19.04 -7.77
CA ILE A 175 5.49 19.53 -7.20
C ILE A 175 5.62 19.86 -5.72
N ILE A 176 6.13 18.94 -4.91
CA ILE A 176 6.26 19.14 -3.46
C ILE A 176 7.11 20.36 -3.13
N PRO A 177 8.29 20.60 -3.75
CA PRO A 177 9.08 21.79 -3.48
C PRO A 177 8.30 23.09 -3.76
N LYS A 178 7.53 23.14 -4.84
CA LYS A 178 6.69 24.31 -5.17
C LYS A 178 5.59 24.54 -4.14
N ILE A 179 4.99 23.48 -3.60
CA ILE A 179 4.02 23.58 -2.50
C ILE A 179 4.71 24.15 -1.25
N LEU A 180 5.87 23.60 -0.88
CA LEU A 180 6.58 23.99 0.34
C LEU A 180 7.17 25.41 0.27
N GLU A 181 7.54 25.88 -0.92
CA GLU A 181 7.96 27.27 -1.14
C GLU A 181 6.87 28.26 -0.66
N ARG A 182 5.62 27.96 -0.95
CA ARG A 182 4.48 28.81 -0.58
C ARG A 182 3.89 28.47 0.79
N TRP A 183 3.87 27.20 1.13
CA TRP A 183 3.30 26.64 2.37
C TRP A 183 4.31 25.75 3.08
N PRO A 184 5.20 26.30 3.92
CA PRO A 184 6.27 25.51 4.58
C PRO A 184 5.74 24.32 5.42
N ALA A 185 4.51 24.43 5.97
CA ALA A 185 3.86 23.35 6.71
C ALA A 185 3.08 22.36 5.80
N GLY A 186 3.20 22.46 4.47
CA GLY A 186 2.42 21.72 3.49
C GLY A 186 2.46 20.21 3.70
N SER A 187 3.65 19.62 3.88
CA SER A 187 3.80 18.17 4.12
C SER A 187 3.04 17.71 5.37
N LYS A 188 3.20 18.41 6.49
CA LYS A 188 2.50 18.09 7.74
C LYS A 188 0.97 18.21 7.60
N ASN A 189 0.51 19.23 6.88
CA ASN A 189 -0.93 19.45 6.65
C ASN A 189 -1.54 18.37 5.73
N ILE A 190 -0.84 17.96 4.67
CA ILE A 190 -1.27 16.87 3.78
C ILE A 190 -1.32 15.54 4.54
N ALA A 191 -0.30 15.24 5.34
CA ALA A 191 -0.28 14.03 6.16
C ALA A 191 -1.40 14.04 7.22
N ARG A 192 -1.68 15.20 7.84
CA ARG A 192 -2.81 15.35 8.78
C ARG A 192 -4.15 15.14 8.09
N MET A 193 -4.34 15.67 6.89
CA MET A 193 -5.55 15.45 6.10
C MET A 193 -5.73 13.96 5.79
N ALA A 194 -4.68 13.25 5.42
CA ALA A 194 -4.73 11.81 5.20
C ALA A 194 -5.13 11.04 6.48
N GLN A 195 -4.63 11.44 7.63
CA GLN A 195 -5.02 10.88 8.92
C GLN A 195 -6.51 11.12 9.24
N LEU A 196 -7.02 12.33 9.00
CA LEU A 196 -8.45 12.63 9.18
C LEU A 196 -9.32 11.82 8.21
N ALA A 197 -8.91 11.69 6.94
CA ALA A 197 -9.60 10.86 5.96
C ALA A 197 -9.68 9.40 6.42
N ARG A 198 -8.63 8.89 7.06
CA ARG A 198 -8.61 7.56 7.66
C ARG A 198 -9.63 7.44 8.79
N GLN A 199 -9.56 8.34 9.77
CA GLN A 199 -10.48 8.31 10.91
C GLN A 199 -11.95 8.34 10.46
N GLN A 200 -12.27 9.15 9.44
CA GLN A 200 -13.60 9.18 8.86
C GLN A 200 -13.97 7.87 8.15
N SER A 201 -13.03 7.27 7.40
CA SER A 201 -13.24 5.99 6.74
C SER A 201 -13.46 4.85 7.74
N ASP A 202 -12.69 4.82 8.83
CA ASP A 202 -12.80 3.81 9.88
C ASP A 202 -14.14 3.96 10.64
N LEU A 203 -14.54 5.20 10.95
CA LEU A 203 -15.83 5.49 11.56
C LEU A 203 -16.99 5.06 10.66
N LEU A 204 -16.93 5.39 9.36
CA LEU A 204 -17.95 4.97 8.40
C LEU A 204 -18.04 3.45 8.32
N THR A 205 -16.91 2.75 8.26
CA THR A 205 -16.85 1.29 8.25
C THR A 205 -17.53 0.71 9.51
N HIS A 206 -17.26 1.29 10.68
CA HIS A 206 -17.88 0.87 11.93
C HIS A 206 -19.39 1.09 11.93
N LEU A 207 -19.86 2.26 11.49
CA LEU A 207 -21.28 2.60 11.44
C LEU A 207 -22.08 1.73 10.44
N LEU A 208 -21.43 1.27 9.37
CA LEU A 208 -22.06 0.41 8.36
C LEU A 208 -22.01 -1.09 8.69
N GLU A 209 -21.36 -1.46 9.79
CA GLU A 209 -21.16 -2.86 10.18
C GLU A 209 -22.48 -3.64 10.29
N ASP A 210 -23.43 -3.10 11.03
CA ASP A 210 -24.70 -3.76 11.23
C ASP A 210 -25.59 -3.75 9.98
N ASN A 211 -25.50 -2.70 9.18
CA ASN A 211 -26.16 -2.63 7.88
C ASN A 211 -25.64 -3.72 6.94
N LEU A 212 -24.31 -3.93 6.90
CA LEU A 212 -23.72 -4.98 6.09
C LEU A 212 -24.16 -6.37 6.54
N LYS A 213 -24.16 -6.65 7.84
CA LYS A 213 -24.66 -7.92 8.40
C LYS A 213 -26.14 -8.17 8.04
N ALA A 214 -26.96 -7.12 8.02
CA ALA A 214 -28.38 -7.23 7.69
C ALA A 214 -28.65 -7.57 6.20
N VAL A 215 -27.70 -7.27 5.31
CA VAL A 215 -27.86 -7.48 3.86
C VAL A 215 -26.94 -8.55 3.28
N SER A 216 -26.09 -9.19 4.08
CA SER A 216 -25.15 -10.24 3.65
C SER A 216 -25.31 -11.50 4.50
N ASP A 217 -25.32 -12.63 3.83
CA ASP A 217 -25.33 -13.97 4.45
C ASP A 217 -24.45 -14.94 3.63
N GLU A 218 -24.53 -16.24 3.92
CA GLU A 218 -23.80 -17.30 3.20
C GLU A 218 -24.18 -17.38 1.71
N SER A 219 -25.35 -16.87 1.33
CA SER A 219 -25.84 -16.84 -0.06
C SER A 219 -25.29 -15.63 -0.85
N GLY A 220 -24.58 -14.72 -0.20
CA GLY A 220 -24.00 -13.53 -0.82
C GLY A 220 -24.56 -12.21 -0.29
N LEU A 221 -24.66 -11.20 -1.17
CA LEU A 221 -25.15 -9.86 -0.83
C LEU A 221 -26.55 -9.65 -1.39
N SER A 222 -27.56 -9.50 -0.53
CA SER A 222 -28.97 -9.40 -0.89
C SER A 222 -29.30 -8.13 -1.68
N ILE A 223 -29.75 -8.27 -2.92
CA ILE A 223 -30.19 -7.14 -3.76
C ILE A 223 -31.41 -6.46 -3.14
N GLU A 224 -32.37 -7.21 -2.61
CA GLU A 224 -33.57 -6.67 -1.98
C GLU A 224 -33.24 -5.91 -0.70
N GLY A 225 -32.35 -6.47 0.13
CA GLY A 225 -31.84 -5.77 1.31
C GLY A 225 -31.13 -4.47 0.96
N LEU A 226 -30.32 -4.48 -0.10
CA LEU A 226 -29.60 -3.29 -0.57
C LEU A 226 -30.53 -2.20 -1.12
N LYS A 227 -31.68 -2.55 -1.72
CA LYS A 227 -32.64 -1.56 -2.24
C LYS A 227 -33.24 -0.65 -1.17
N GLN A 228 -33.16 -1.02 0.10
CA GLN A 228 -33.61 -0.18 1.23
C GLN A 228 -32.71 1.05 1.42
N TYR A 229 -31.52 1.06 0.86
CA TYR A 229 -30.53 2.13 0.98
C TYR A 229 -30.46 2.97 -0.31
N ASN A 230 -29.99 4.22 -0.21
CA ASN A 230 -29.71 5.03 -1.38
C ASN A 230 -28.46 4.53 -2.12
N ALA A 231 -28.21 4.98 -3.35
CA ALA A 231 -27.13 4.50 -4.21
C ALA A 231 -25.74 4.66 -3.58
N PHE A 232 -25.48 5.79 -2.87
CA PHE A 232 -24.21 6.01 -2.19
C PHE A 232 -24.00 4.99 -1.06
N HIS A 233 -24.99 4.79 -0.21
CA HIS A 233 -24.94 3.83 0.88
C HIS A 233 -24.74 2.39 0.37
N ARG A 234 -25.50 1.99 -0.69
CA ARG A 234 -25.27 0.70 -1.36
C ARG A 234 -23.84 0.53 -1.84
N SER A 235 -23.28 1.58 -2.44
CA SER A 235 -21.92 1.53 -2.97
C SER A 235 -20.88 1.27 -1.87
N GLU A 236 -21.05 1.86 -0.70
CA GLU A 236 -20.15 1.64 0.44
C GLU A 236 -20.32 0.23 1.03
N LEU A 237 -21.54 -0.29 1.13
CA LEU A 237 -21.80 -1.66 1.58
C LEU A 237 -21.18 -2.69 0.61
N ILE A 238 -21.33 -2.51 -0.69
CA ILE A 238 -20.74 -3.38 -1.72
C ILE A 238 -19.22 -3.35 -1.63
N ARG A 239 -18.60 -2.16 -1.54
CA ARG A 239 -17.14 -2.04 -1.38
C ARG A 239 -16.64 -2.71 -0.11
N MET A 240 -17.33 -2.51 1.00
CA MET A 240 -17.01 -3.10 2.29
C MET A 240 -17.11 -4.63 2.25
N TRP A 241 -18.15 -5.16 1.62
CA TRP A 241 -18.34 -6.60 1.45
C TRP A 241 -17.25 -7.24 0.59
N LEU A 242 -16.92 -6.64 -0.56
CA LEU A 242 -15.84 -7.11 -1.43
C LEU A 242 -14.49 -7.05 -0.72
N ASP A 243 -14.22 -5.98 0.01
CA ASP A 243 -12.97 -5.81 0.77
C ASP A 243 -12.78 -6.92 1.82
N ARG A 244 -13.86 -7.31 2.54
CA ARG A 244 -13.84 -8.39 3.53
C ARG A 244 -13.61 -9.76 2.93
N ASN A 245 -14.14 -9.97 1.73
CA ASN A 245 -13.94 -11.22 1.00
C ASN A 245 -12.64 -11.28 0.20
N GLY A 246 -11.75 -10.29 0.37
CA GLY A 246 -10.43 -10.28 -0.29
C GLY A 246 -10.43 -9.86 -1.75
N TYR A 247 -11.57 -9.40 -2.27
CA TYR A 247 -11.71 -8.98 -3.67
C TYR A 247 -11.33 -7.51 -3.90
N ALA A 248 -10.99 -7.20 -5.14
CA ALA A 248 -10.75 -5.84 -5.59
C ALA A 248 -11.98 -4.95 -5.38
N SER A 249 -11.75 -3.73 -4.91
CA SER A 249 -12.82 -2.75 -4.71
C SER A 249 -13.10 -2.02 -6.03
N PRO A 250 -14.36 -1.89 -6.48
CA PRO A 250 -14.69 -1.25 -7.74
C PRO A 250 -14.38 0.25 -7.72
N ASN A 251 -13.89 0.76 -8.86
CA ASN A 251 -13.77 2.19 -9.09
C ASN A 251 -15.15 2.83 -9.35
N GLU A 252 -15.18 4.15 -9.58
CA GLU A 252 -16.46 4.84 -9.76
C GLU A 252 -17.22 4.40 -11.02
N SER A 253 -16.51 4.16 -12.12
CA SER A 253 -17.13 3.67 -13.38
C SER A 253 -17.73 2.28 -13.20
N GLN A 254 -16.97 1.37 -12.58
CA GLN A 254 -17.44 0.02 -12.26
C GLN A 254 -18.60 0.04 -11.27
N MET A 255 -18.59 0.94 -10.28
CA MET A 255 -19.69 1.08 -9.34
C MET A 255 -20.97 1.60 -10.03
N ARG A 256 -20.87 2.53 -10.98
CA ARG A 256 -22.03 2.96 -11.81
C ARG A 256 -22.57 1.82 -12.65
N GLU A 257 -21.71 0.96 -13.16
CA GLU A 257 -22.13 -0.23 -13.91
C GLU A 257 -22.83 -1.23 -13.01
N ILE A 258 -22.33 -1.48 -11.80
CA ILE A 258 -22.99 -2.30 -10.78
C ILE A 258 -24.37 -1.74 -10.46
N GLU A 259 -24.49 -0.44 -10.16
CA GLU A 259 -25.75 0.20 -9.85
C GLU A 259 -26.77 0.05 -11.00
N LYS A 260 -26.35 0.30 -12.25
CA LYS A 260 -27.21 0.13 -13.42
C LYS A 260 -27.63 -1.32 -13.63
N SER A 261 -26.71 -2.26 -13.51
CA SER A 261 -26.93 -3.65 -13.89
C SER A 261 -27.70 -4.46 -12.84
N PHE A 262 -27.47 -4.22 -11.56
CA PHE A 262 -28.11 -4.99 -10.50
C PHE A 262 -29.35 -4.31 -9.91
N PHE A 263 -29.48 -2.99 -9.98
CA PHE A 263 -30.56 -2.25 -9.32
C PHE A 263 -31.52 -1.53 -10.27
N GLN A 264 -31.11 -1.22 -11.50
CA GLN A 264 -31.94 -0.49 -12.49
C GLN A 264 -32.35 -1.33 -13.69
N SER A 265 -31.79 -2.55 -13.84
CA SER A 265 -32.13 -3.46 -14.93
C SER A 265 -33.46 -4.19 -14.67
N ARG A 266 -34.00 -4.84 -15.72
CA ARG A 266 -35.17 -5.70 -15.59
C ARG A 266 -34.90 -6.88 -14.65
N GLN A 267 -35.91 -7.36 -13.96
CA GLN A 267 -35.80 -8.39 -12.92
C GLN A 267 -35.21 -9.72 -13.43
N GLU A 268 -35.44 -10.03 -14.71
CA GLU A 268 -34.97 -11.24 -15.39
C GLU A 268 -33.52 -11.14 -15.92
N ALA A 269 -32.90 -9.98 -15.82
CA ALA A 269 -31.53 -9.80 -16.27
C ALA A 269 -30.53 -10.52 -15.34
N ASN A 270 -29.60 -11.27 -15.96
CA ASN A 270 -28.48 -11.91 -15.25
C ASN A 270 -27.19 -11.14 -15.56
N PRO A 271 -26.95 -10.02 -14.89
CA PRO A 271 -25.75 -9.23 -15.12
C PRO A 271 -24.49 -9.96 -14.68
N VAL A 272 -23.43 -9.79 -15.46
CA VAL A 272 -22.08 -10.26 -15.12
C VAL A 272 -21.14 -9.08 -15.24
N ILE A 273 -20.48 -8.69 -14.14
CA ILE A 273 -19.53 -7.57 -14.11
C ILE A 273 -18.19 -8.10 -13.66
N LYS A 274 -17.14 -7.82 -14.44
CA LYS A 274 -15.78 -8.28 -14.19
C LYS A 274 -14.88 -7.08 -13.96
N PHE A 275 -14.05 -7.14 -12.91
CA PHE A 275 -13.01 -6.15 -12.71
C PHE A 275 -11.86 -6.69 -11.86
N GLN A 276 -10.70 -6.09 -12.08
CA GLN A 276 -9.45 -6.40 -11.43
C GLN A 276 -8.75 -5.10 -11.07
N ARG A 277 -7.80 -5.12 -10.15
CA ARG A 277 -6.92 -4.00 -9.87
C ARG A 277 -5.50 -4.33 -10.32
N GLU A 278 -4.87 -3.33 -10.92
CA GLU A 278 -3.47 -3.42 -11.38
C GLU A 278 -2.46 -3.60 -10.24
N ASP A 279 -2.84 -3.33 -8.99
CA ASP A 279 -1.92 -3.39 -7.85
C ASP A 279 -1.68 -4.81 -7.31
N GLY A 280 -2.37 -5.83 -7.82
CA GLY A 280 -2.19 -7.24 -7.47
C GLY A 280 -2.37 -7.58 -5.97
N GLN A 281 -2.85 -6.64 -5.15
CA GLN A 281 -3.01 -6.84 -3.71
C GLN A 281 -4.27 -7.62 -3.34
N LYS A 282 -5.24 -7.63 -4.24
CA LYS A 282 -6.53 -8.31 -4.07
C LYS A 282 -6.90 -9.05 -5.33
N LYS A 283 -7.65 -10.13 -5.16
CA LYS A 283 -8.15 -10.96 -6.24
C LYS A 283 -9.06 -10.17 -7.16
N GLY A 284 -8.96 -10.42 -8.47
CA GLY A 284 -9.96 -9.98 -9.43
C GLY A 284 -11.31 -10.62 -9.11
N VAL A 285 -12.42 -9.99 -9.52
CA VAL A 285 -13.75 -10.46 -9.18
C VAL A 285 -14.68 -10.43 -10.37
N ILE A 286 -15.52 -11.47 -10.45
CA ILE A 286 -16.70 -11.57 -11.32
C ILE A 286 -17.92 -11.46 -10.39
N LEU A 287 -18.76 -10.44 -10.59
CA LEU A 287 -20.02 -10.31 -9.88
C LEU A 287 -21.15 -10.86 -10.76
N THR A 288 -21.90 -11.82 -10.22
CA THR A 288 -23.06 -12.44 -10.87
C THR A 288 -24.32 -12.27 -10.01
N LYS A 289 -25.50 -12.41 -10.63
CA LYS A 289 -26.78 -12.41 -9.93
C LYS A 289 -27.35 -13.82 -9.91
N VAL A 290 -27.58 -14.36 -8.72
CA VAL A 290 -28.23 -15.65 -8.52
C VAL A 290 -29.30 -15.50 -7.45
N ASN A 291 -30.56 -15.89 -7.73
CA ASN A 291 -31.66 -15.86 -6.76
C ASN A 291 -31.79 -14.56 -5.96
N ASN A 292 -31.63 -13.40 -6.63
CA ASN A 292 -31.70 -12.08 -6.00
C ASN A 292 -30.51 -11.73 -5.05
N TYR A 293 -29.39 -12.45 -5.15
CA TYR A 293 -28.13 -12.17 -4.49
C TYR A 293 -27.05 -11.80 -5.49
N ILE A 294 -26.13 -10.96 -5.06
CA ILE A 294 -24.85 -10.71 -5.75
C ILE A 294 -23.83 -11.70 -5.19
N LEU A 295 -23.23 -12.49 -6.07
CA LEU A 295 -22.18 -13.44 -5.75
C LEU A 295 -20.85 -13.00 -6.34
N PRO A 296 -19.74 -13.13 -5.60
CA PRO A 296 -18.42 -12.93 -6.11
C PRO A 296 -17.82 -14.26 -6.54
N GLU A 297 -17.23 -14.30 -7.70
CA GLU A 297 -16.37 -15.38 -8.16
C GLU A 297 -14.97 -14.81 -8.41
N GLU A 298 -13.94 -15.61 -8.15
CA GLU A 298 -12.58 -15.20 -8.47
C GLU A 298 -12.39 -15.09 -9.98
N LEU A 299 -11.82 -14.00 -10.44
CA LEU A 299 -11.45 -13.84 -11.85
C LEU A 299 -10.12 -14.57 -12.02
N ASP A 300 -10.15 -15.72 -12.71
CA ASP A 300 -8.93 -16.43 -13.11
C ASP A 300 -8.08 -15.54 -14.02
N GLU A 301 -6.75 -15.56 -13.82
CA GLU A 301 -5.77 -14.78 -14.58
C GLU A 301 -5.70 -15.15 -16.07
#